data_f2f719cb9a54a5687b27ae67f71fa498
#
_entry.id   f2f719cb9a54a5687b27ae67f71fa498
#
_cell.length_a   1.000
_cell.length_b   1.000
_cell.length_c   1.000
_cell.angle_alpha   90.00
_cell.angle_beta   90.00
_cell.angle_gamma   90.00
#
_symmetry.space_group_name_H-M   'P 1'
#
loop_
_entity.id
_entity.type
_entity.pdbx_description
1 polymer ?
#
loop_
_entity_poly.entity_id
_entity_poly.type
_entity_poly.pdbx_seq_one_letter_code
_entity_poly.pdbx_strand_id
1 'polypeptide(L)'
;MPIQITVTEEFDKTRIDAFLSTVSQGELSRSAVQNLCEAGLVLYNGVAAAKNLKVKTGGIVEYELPEPVKLDAFPENIPVDIVYEDEHLLIVNKPQGMVVHPAAGNESGTLVNALMYHCDGKLSSINGVIRPGIVHRIDKDTSGLLVVAKNDAAHEGLSAQFSVHSVDRFYYAVVHGKIKDDTGRIEAPIGRHPNDRKKMCVTQKNSRFAATNYQVIERFNNFTLLKLKLETGRTHQIRVHMAYIGHPVAGDRVYGPAKFVKELSGQCLHAAVLGFIHPANGEHILFESELPDYFERFLTKLRKGG
;
A
#
# COMPACT_ATOMS: atom_id res chain seq x y z
N MET A 1 11.60 -29.54 -6.31
CA MET A 1 11.41 -30.96 -5.91
C MET A 1 10.35 -31.00 -4.82
N PRO A 2 9.39 -31.92 -4.87
CA PRO A 2 8.38 -32.03 -3.83
C PRO A 2 9.02 -32.34 -2.47
N ILE A 3 8.53 -31.70 -1.44
CA ILE A 3 8.94 -31.92 -0.04
C ILE A 3 7.96 -32.96 0.53
N GLN A 4 8.48 -34.00 1.16
CA GLN A 4 7.71 -35.09 1.72
C GLN A 4 7.85 -35.11 3.24
N ILE A 5 6.73 -35.21 3.96
CA ILE A 5 6.69 -35.21 5.43
C ILE A 5 5.74 -36.33 5.90
N THR A 6 6.23 -37.17 6.83
CA THR A 6 5.40 -38.17 7.48
C THR A 6 4.70 -37.58 8.72
N VAL A 7 3.41 -37.84 8.86
CA VAL A 7 2.62 -37.35 9.99
C VAL A 7 2.96 -38.12 11.27
N THR A 8 3.39 -37.41 12.30
CA THR A 8 3.66 -37.95 13.63
C THR A 8 2.41 -38.05 14.49
N GLU A 9 2.44 -38.78 15.62
CA GLU A 9 1.29 -39.00 16.53
C GLU A 9 0.70 -37.70 17.07
N GLU A 10 1.51 -36.68 17.33
CA GLU A 10 1.07 -35.38 17.84
C GLU A 10 0.13 -34.63 16.88
N PHE A 11 0.18 -34.97 15.57
CA PHE A 11 -0.68 -34.35 14.55
C PHE A 11 -1.84 -35.25 14.11
N ASP A 12 -2.11 -36.36 14.82
CA ASP A 12 -3.23 -37.23 14.46
C ASP A 12 -4.56 -36.45 14.41
N LYS A 13 -5.34 -36.63 13.35
CA LYS A 13 -6.62 -35.91 13.09
C LYS A 13 -6.51 -34.37 12.98
N THR A 14 -5.30 -33.82 12.90
CA THR A 14 -5.08 -32.39 12.66
C THR A 14 -5.44 -32.05 11.20
N ARG A 15 -5.94 -30.86 10.95
CA ARG A 15 -6.18 -30.39 9.58
C ARG A 15 -4.87 -30.20 8.85
N ILE A 16 -4.81 -30.58 7.57
CA ILE A 16 -3.59 -30.51 6.74
C ILE A 16 -3.03 -29.07 6.65
N ASP A 17 -3.90 -28.04 6.64
CA ASP A 17 -3.47 -26.66 6.61
C ASP A 17 -2.77 -26.23 7.93
N ALA A 18 -3.21 -26.75 9.06
CA ALA A 18 -2.58 -26.52 10.36
C ALA A 18 -1.29 -27.34 10.50
N PHE A 19 -1.31 -28.62 10.10
CA PHE A 19 -0.16 -29.49 10.13
C PHE A 19 1.01 -28.89 9.34
N LEU A 20 0.84 -28.61 8.05
CA LEU A 20 1.90 -28.06 7.20
C LEU A 20 2.38 -26.68 7.69
N SER A 21 1.48 -25.81 8.19
CA SER A 21 1.87 -24.52 8.73
C SER A 21 2.76 -24.64 9.98
N THR A 22 2.56 -25.70 10.78
CA THR A 22 3.39 -25.95 11.99
C THR A 22 4.73 -26.57 11.62
N VAL A 23 4.74 -27.63 10.79
CA VAL A 23 5.96 -28.38 10.48
C VAL A 23 6.90 -27.62 9.54
N SER A 24 6.40 -26.64 8.77
CA SER A 24 7.22 -25.73 7.95
C SER A 24 7.94 -24.66 8.76
N GLN A 25 7.88 -24.69 10.09
CA GLN A 25 8.55 -23.73 10.99
C GLN A 25 8.24 -22.26 10.69
N GLY A 26 7.04 -21.98 10.16
CA GLY A 26 6.58 -20.61 9.82
C GLY A 26 6.88 -20.19 8.39
N GLU A 27 7.52 -20.99 7.56
CA GLU A 27 7.68 -20.71 6.14
C GLU A 27 6.35 -20.68 5.38
N LEU A 28 5.39 -21.53 5.79
CA LEU A 28 4.04 -21.57 5.22
C LEU A 28 2.98 -21.11 6.23
N SER A 29 2.28 -20.03 5.89
CA SER A 29 1.05 -19.69 6.63
C SER A 29 -0.08 -20.67 6.27
N ARG A 30 -1.06 -20.83 7.17
CA ARG A 30 -2.26 -21.65 6.88
C ARG A 30 -2.97 -21.26 5.60
N SER A 31 -3.01 -19.97 5.28
CA SER A 31 -3.59 -19.47 4.02
C SER A 31 -2.76 -19.89 2.81
N ALA A 32 -1.43 -19.90 2.92
CA ALA A 32 -0.56 -20.39 1.85
C ALA A 32 -0.81 -21.87 1.58
N VAL A 33 -0.89 -22.70 2.62
CA VAL A 33 -1.19 -24.13 2.48
C VAL A 33 -2.57 -24.34 1.84
N GLN A 34 -3.58 -23.58 2.22
CA GLN A 34 -4.91 -23.67 1.60
C GLN A 34 -4.87 -23.36 0.09
N ASN A 35 -4.11 -22.33 -0.31
CA ASN A 35 -3.92 -22.01 -1.72
C ASN A 35 -3.18 -23.14 -2.47
N LEU A 36 -2.16 -23.75 -1.85
CA LEU A 36 -1.45 -24.89 -2.43
C LEU A 36 -2.40 -26.11 -2.61
N CYS A 37 -3.27 -26.38 -1.62
CA CYS A 37 -4.28 -27.43 -1.77
C CYS A 37 -5.26 -27.13 -2.91
N GLU A 38 -5.74 -25.89 -3.04
CA GLU A 38 -6.64 -25.47 -4.12
C GLU A 38 -5.97 -25.55 -5.50
N ALA A 39 -4.65 -25.36 -5.57
CA ALA A 39 -3.84 -25.53 -6.78
C ALA A 39 -3.46 -26.99 -7.07
N GLY A 40 -3.83 -27.95 -6.20
CA GLY A 40 -3.47 -29.37 -6.36
C GLY A 40 -2.01 -29.69 -6.05
N LEU A 41 -1.28 -28.77 -5.44
CA LEU A 41 0.16 -28.87 -5.13
C LEU A 41 0.43 -29.51 -3.76
N VAL A 42 -0.59 -29.98 -3.05
CA VAL A 42 -0.46 -30.74 -1.81
C VAL A 42 -1.13 -32.10 -2.03
N LEU A 43 -0.36 -33.16 -1.85
CA LEU A 43 -0.85 -34.53 -1.91
C LEU A 43 -0.84 -35.15 -0.50
N TYR A 44 -1.81 -35.99 -0.22
CA TYR A 44 -1.85 -36.83 0.96
C TYR A 44 -1.97 -38.30 0.52
N ASN A 45 -0.96 -39.10 0.84
CA ASN A 45 -0.81 -40.46 0.35
C ASN A 45 -0.95 -40.55 -1.17
N GLY A 46 -0.32 -39.63 -1.90
CA GLY A 46 -0.33 -39.58 -3.37
C GLY A 46 -1.59 -38.99 -4.01
N VAL A 47 -2.59 -38.57 -3.22
CA VAL A 47 -3.86 -38.01 -3.74
C VAL A 47 -3.97 -36.53 -3.37
N ALA A 48 -4.45 -35.68 -4.29
CA ALA A 48 -4.63 -34.24 -4.04
C ALA A 48 -5.50 -33.99 -2.79
N ALA A 49 -4.96 -33.22 -1.87
CA ALA A 49 -5.54 -32.98 -0.57
C ALA A 49 -6.49 -31.76 -0.55
N ALA A 50 -7.72 -31.96 -0.08
CA ALA A 50 -8.60 -30.84 0.22
C ALA A 50 -8.07 -30.05 1.44
N LYS A 51 -8.20 -28.71 1.45
CA LYS A 51 -7.69 -27.81 2.50
C LYS A 51 -8.17 -28.12 3.93
N ASN A 52 -9.28 -28.84 4.07
CA ASN A 52 -9.87 -29.23 5.36
C ASN A 52 -9.66 -30.72 5.69
N LEU A 53 -8.89 -31.45 4.87
CA LEU A 53 -8.55 -32.85 5.12
C LEU A 53 -7.87 -32.98 6.48
N LYS A 54 -8.21 -34.02 7.23
CA LYS A 54 -7.55 -34.39 8.48
C LYS A 54 -6.53 -35.47 8.22
N VAL A 55 -5.28 -35.18 8.56
CA VAL A 55 -4.16 -36.15 8.43
C VAL A 55 -4.23 -37.19 9.55
N LYS A 56 -3.63 -38.36 9.32
CA LYS A 56 -3.53 -39.44 10.31
C LYS A 56 -2.08 -39.84 10.48
N THR A 57 -1.72 -40.28 11.68
CA THR A 57 -0.39 -40.82 11.99
C THR A 57 0.07 -41.83 10.95
N GLY A 58 1.32 -41.69 10.50
CA GLY A 58 1.92 -42.52 9.45
C GLY A 58 1.54 -42.15 8.02
N GLY A 59 0.58 -41.22 7.84
CA GLY A 59 0.26 -40.69 6.51
C GLY A 59 1.40 -39.84 5.96
N ILE A 60 1.52 -39.80 4.63
CA ILE A 60 2.55 -39.04 3.92
C ILE A 60 1.91 -37.83 3.29
N VAL A 61 2.41 -36.63 3.63
CA VAL A 61 2.06 -35.36 2.99
C VAL A 61 3.20 -34.95 2.07
N GLU A 62 2.91 -34.75 0.81
CA GLU A 62 3.83 -34.21 -0.17
C GLU A 62 3.34 -32.84 -0.61
N TYR A 63 4.23 -31.88 -0.74
CA TYR A 63 3.86 -30.57 -1.30
C TYR A 63 5.00 -30.00 -2.15
N GLU A 64 4.59 -29.22 -3.13
CA GLU A 64 5.49 -28.50 -4.01
C GLU A 64 5.22 -27.00 -3.87
N LEU A 65 6.29 -26.22 -3.63
CA LEU A 65 6.19 -24.77 -3.69
C LEU A 65 6.23 -24.39 -5.16
N PRO A 66 5.19 -23.69 -5.68
CA PRO A 66 5.31 -23.11 -7.01
C PRO A 66 6.54 -22.19 -6.99
N GLU A 67 7.33 -22.22 -8.06
CA GLU A 67 8.36 -21.22 -8.21
C GLU A 67 7.74 -19.85 -7.99
N PRO A 68 8.36 -18.97 -7.18
CA PRO A 68 7.87 -17.61 -7.03
C PRO A 68 7.71 -17.05 -8.44
N VAL A 69 6.48 -16.72 -8.83
CA VAL A 69 6.28 -15.92 -10.04
C VAL A 69 7.08 -14.65 -9.78
N LYS A 70 8.26 -14.56 -10.40
CA LYS A 70 9.05 -13.35 -10.40
C LYS A 70 8.18 -12.33 -11.13
N LEU A 71 7.47 -11.51 -10.38
CA LEU A 71 6.92 -10.26 -10.90
C LEU A 71 8.14 -9.37 -11.15
N ASP A 72 8.87 -9.65 -12.22
CA ASP A 72 9.95 -8.80 -12.64
C ASP A 72 9.31 -7.52 -13.20
N ALA A 73 9.66 -6.40 -12.61
CA ALA A 73 9.31 -5.12 -13.20
C ALA A 73 10.17 -4.95 -14.46
N PHE A 74 9.53 -4.73 -15.60
CA PHE A 74 10.21 -4.44 -16.86
C PHE A 74 10.15 -2.94 -17.14
N PRO A 75 11.21 -2.33 -17.75
CA PRO A 75 11.18 -0.95 -18.19
C PRO A 75 10.05 -0.70 -19.20
N GLU A 76 9.24 0.30 -18.99
CA GLU A 76 8.18 0.73 -19.91
C GLU A 76 8.26 2.23 -20.15
N ASN A 77 8.20 2.66 -21.42
CA ASN A 77 8.19 4.08 -21.81
C ASN A 77 6.84 4.72 -21.48
N ILE A 78 6.63 4.99 -20.20
CA ILE A 78 5.44 5.66 -19.67
C ILE A 78 5.87 7.05 -19.20
N PRO A 79 5.23 8.14 -19.67
CA PRO A 79 5.56 9.48 -19.22
C PRO A 79 5.21 9.65 -17.75
N VAL A 80 6.17 10.18 -16.98
CA VAL A 80 6.01 10.54 -15.57
C VAL A 80 6.52 11.97 -15.35
N ASP A 81 5.87 12.69 -14.47
CA ASP A 81 6.25 14.04 -14.10
C ASP A 81 7.38 14.00 -13.05
N ILE A 82 8.62 14.29 -13.49
CA ILE A 82 9.81 14.35 -12.63
C ILE A 82 9.96 15.80 -12.15
N VAL A 83 9.76 15.99 -10.84
CA VAL A 83 9.84 17.31 -10.19
C VAL A 83 11.28 17.71 -9.88
N TYR A 84 12.10 16.72 -9.52
CA TYR A 84 13.51 16.90 -9.20
C TYR A 84 14.28 15.60 -9.46
N GLU A 85 15.53 15.70 -9.86
CA GLU A 85 16.42 14.55 -10.00
C GLU A 85 17.87 14.96 -9.80
N ASP A 86 18.64 14.11 -9.10
CA ASP A 86 20.09 14.18 -8.98
C ASP A 86 20.75 12.79 -9.13
N GLU A 87 21.99 12.62 -8.67
CA GLU A 87 22.71 11.35 -8.72
C GLU A 87 22.19 10.31 -7.71
N HIS A 88 21.48 10.72 -6.67
CA HIS A 88 21.10 9.89 -5.52
C HIS A 88 19.63 9.54 -5.48
N LEU A 89 18.77 10.48 -5.88
CA LEU A 89 17.32 10.32 -5.78
C LEU A 89 16.59 11.11 -6.88
N LEU A 90 15.31 10.83 -7.03
CA LEU A 90 14.39 11.64 -7.81
C LEU A 90 13.06 11.83 -7.06
N ILE A 91 12.39 12.94 -7.35
CA ILE A 91 11.03 13.24 -6.89
C ILE A 91 10.10 13.17 -8.07
N VAL A 92 9.05 12.39 -7.94
CA VAL A 92 8.04 12.22 -8.99
C VAL A 92 6.67 12.64 -8.48
N ASN A 93 5.93 13.37 -9.30
CA ASN A 93 4.53 13.69 -9.06
C ASN A 93 3.65 12.62 -9.74
N LYS A 94 3.27 11.59 -8.99
CA LYS A 94 2.52 10.45 -9.50
C LYS A 94 1.09 10.85 -9.89
N PRO A 95 0.60 10.52 -11.09
CA PRO A 95 -0.79 10.76 -11.45
C PRO A 95 -1.75 9.84 -10.66
N GLN A 96 -3.01 10.25 -10.56
CA GLN A 96 -4.11 9.39 -10.07
C GLN A 96 -4.29 8.19 -11.02
N GLY A 97 -4.62 7.03 -10.48
CA GLY A 97 -4.87 5.80 -11.26
C GLY A 97 -3.62 4.94 -11.50
N MET A 98 -2.41 5.46 -11.27
CA MET A 98 -1.16 4.71 -11.42
C MET A 98 -0.79 3.97 -10.12
N VAL A 99 -0.51 2.66 -10.22
CA VAL A 99 0.04 1.85 -9.13
C VAL A 99 1.53 2.12 -8.99
N VAL A 100 2.06 2.12 -7.76
CA VAL A 100 3.49 2.41 -7.53
C VAL A 100 4.40 1.27 -8.02
N HIS A 101 4.06 0.02 -7.75
CA HIS A 101 4.89 -1.15 -8.13
C HIS A 101 4.01 -2.32 -8.55
N PRO A 102 4.54 -3.25 -9.36
CA PRO A 102 3.79 -4.42 -9.80
C PRO A 102 3.20 -5.23 -8.64
N ALA A 103 1.98 -5.67 -8.82
CA ALA A 103 1.24 -6.52 -7.89
C ALA A 103 0.21 -7.34 -8.66
N ALA A 104 -0.32 -8.41 -8.05
CA ALA A 104 -1.37 -9.22 -8.66
C ALA A 104 -2.55 -8.36 -9.18
N GLY A 105 -2.82 -8.45 -10.48
CA GLY A 105 -3.83 -7.66 -11.19
C GLY A 105 -3.37 -6.26 -11.65
N ASN A 106 -2.09 -5.90 -11.47
CA ASN A 106 -1.43 -4.72 -12.01
C ASN A 106 0.05 -5.05 -12.22
N GLU A 107 0.35 -5.92 -13.16
CA GLU A 107 1.68 -6.48 -13.39
C GLU A 107 2.58 -5.55 -14.20
N SER A 108 1.99 -4.62 -14.95
CA SER A 108 2.61 -3.63 -15.81
C SER A 108 1.96 -2.25 -15.66
N GLY A 109 2.47 -1.24 -16.33
CA GLY A 109 1.91 0.12 -16.29
C GLY A 109 2.08 0.81 -14.95
N THR A 110 3.05 0.41 -14.13
CA THR A 110 3.28 0.96 -12.81
C THR A 110 4.33 2.06 -12.81
N LEU A 111 4.40 2.83 -11.74
CA LEU A 111 5.44 3.85 -11.59
C LEU A 111 6.84 3.24 -11.67
N VAL A 112 7.06 2.07 -11.08
CA VAL A 112 8.35 1.37 -11.14
C VAL A 112 8.73 1.03 -12.59
N ASN A 113 7.79 0.54 -13.42
CA ASN A 113 8.07 0.27 -14.84
C ASN A 113 8.51 1.54 -15.58
N ALA A 114 7.84 2.66 -15.35
CA ALA A 114 8.18 3.96 -15.92
C ALA A 114 9.56 4.46 -15.46
N LEU A 115 9.85 4.35 -14.17
CA LEU A 115 11.12 4.81 -13.59
C LEU A 115 12.30 3.93 -13.99
N MET A 116 12.12 2.63 -14.17
CA MET A 116 13.15 1.75 -14.73
C MET A 116 13.54 2.15 -16.15
N TYR A 117 12.57 2.59 -16.95
CA TYR A 117 12.83 3.11 -18.28
C TYR A 117 13.55 4.47 -18.22
N HIS A 118 13.05 5.39 -17.40
CA HIS A 118 13.61 6.75 -17.25
C HIS A 118 15.07 6.72 -16.73
N CYS A 119 15.36 5.88 -15.74
CA CYS A 119 16.67 5.78 -15.10
C CYS A 119 17.61 4.79 -15.79
N ASP A 120 17.26 4.20 -16.93
CA ASP A 120 18.04 3.16 -17.60
C ASP A 120 18.45 2.01 -16.64
N GLY A 121 17.50 1.56 -15.83
CA GLY A 121 17.69 0.53 -14.81
C GLY A 121 18.51 0.96 -13.57
N LYS A 122 18.99 2.20 -13.51
CA LYS A 122 19.82 2.72 -12.40
C LYS A 122 18.96 3.17 -11.23
N LEU A 123 18.38 2.20 -10.52
CA LEU A 123 17.62 2.39 -9.29
C LEU A 123 18.20 1.48 -8.20
N SER A 124 18.06 1.88 -6.93
CA SER A 124 18.47 1.03 -5.80
C SER A 124 17.81 -0.34 -5.86
N SER A 125 18.58 -1.39 -5.63
CA SER A 125 18.13 -2.79 -5.68
C SER A 125 17.80 -3.40 -4.30
N ILE A 126 17.89 -2.65 -3.21
CA ILE A 126 17.71 -3.16 -1.83
C ILE A 126 16.37 -3.90 -1.65
N ASN A 127 15.29 -3.42 -2.26
CA ASN A 127 13.98 -4.09 -2.21
C ASN A 127 13.78 -5.12 -3.36
N GLY A 128 14.87 -5.56 -3.98
CA GLY A 128 14.87 -6.53 -5.06
C GLY A 128 14.30 -6.00 -6.37
N VAL A 129 14.17 -6.88 -7.35
CA VAL A 129 13.72 -6.56 -8.72
C VAL A 129 12.26 -6.09 -8.81
N ILE A 130 11.45 -6.28 -7.77
CA ILE A 130 10.01 -5.94 -7.79
C ILE A 130 9.77 -4.48 -7.43
N ARG A 131 10.65 -3.86 -6.64
CA ARG A 131 10.47 -2.51 -6.08
C ARG A 131 11.75 -1.68 -6.10
N PRO A 132 12.51 -1.65 -7.19
CA PRO A 132 13.75 -0.90 -7.23
C PRO A 132 13.49 0.58 -6.88
N GLY A 133 14.33 1.11 -5.98
CA GLY A 133 14.28 2.51 -5.55
C GLY A 133 13.11 2.93 -4.67
N ILE A 134 12.10 2.09 -4.44
CA ILE A 134 10.87 2.48 -3.72
C ILE A 134 11.06 2.40 -2.21
N VAL A 135 11.12 3.54 -1.55
CA VAL A 135 11.24 3.68 -0.08
C VAL A 135 9.90 3.92 0.63
N HIS A 136 8.90 4.43 -0.09
CA HIS A 136 7.53 4.60 0.40
C HIS A 136 6.52 4.52 -0.75
N ARG A 137 5.23 4.57 -0.41
CA ARG A 137 4.16 4.47 -1.42
C ARG A 137 2.94 5.29 -1.05
N ILE A 138 2.20 5.69 -2.08
CA ILE A 138 0.83 6.19 -1.98
C ILE A 138 -0.11 5.23 -2.74
N ASP A 139 -1.41 5.34 -2.51
CA ASP A 139 -2.39 4.45 -3.13
C ASP A 139 -2.52 4.70 -4.65
N LYS A 140 -3.07 3.72 -5.37
CA LYS A 140 -3.31 3.79 -6.83
C LYS A 140 -3.96 5.11 -7.24
N ASP A 141 -5.08 5.44 -6.59
CA ASP A 141 -5.90 6.60 -6.93
C ASP A 141 -5.55 7.85 -6.09
N THR A 142 -4.46 7.83 -5.35
CA THR A 142 -3.86 9.02 -4.72
C THR A 142 -2.80 9.57 -5.66
N SER A 143 -2.87 10.85 -5.98
CA SER A 143 -1.86 11.58 -6.75
C SER A 143 -0.84 12.24 -5.83
N GLY A 144 0.29 12.71 -6.38
CA GLY A 144 1.25 13.56 -5.70
C GLY A 144 2.65 12.99 -5.53
N LEU A 145 3.41 13.63 -4.68
CA LEU A 145 4.86 13.49 -4.56
C LEU A 145 5.29 12.16 -3.93
N LEU A 146 6.28 11.53 -4.58
CA LEU A 146 7.05 10.42 -4.03
C LEU A 146 8.54 10.66 -4.25
N VAL A 147 9.37 10.24 -3.28
CA VAL A 147 10.82 10.13 -3.45
C VAL A 147 11.20 8.70 -3.82
N VAL A 148 12.15 8.58 -4.72
CA VAL A 148 12.68 7.31 -5.25
C VAL A 148 14.20 7.35 -5.16
N ALA A 149 14.81 6.29 -4.65
CA ALA A 149 16.26 6.19 -4.49
C ALA A 149 16.92 5.61 -5.75
N LYS A 150 17.95 6.29 -6.26
CA LYS A 150 18.72 5.82 -7.43
C LYS A 150 19.88 4.91 -7.05
N ASN A 151 20.34 4.96 -5.80
CA ASN A 151 21.39 4.08 -5.28
C ASN A 151 21.06 3.59 -3.85
N ASP A 152 21.80 2.59 -3.40
CA ASP A 152 21.53 1.89 -2.15
C ASP A 152 21.78 2.78 -0.91
N ALA A 153 22.78 3.65 -0.92
CA ALA A 153 23.06 4.58 0.17
C ALA A 153 21.89 5.57 0.38
N ALA A 154 21.34 6.11 -0.70
CA ALA A 154 20.15 6.95 -0.65
C ALA A 154 18.92 6.18 -0.17
N HIS A 155 18.78 4.92 -0.59
CA HIS A 155 17.68 4.06 -0.17
C HIS A 155 17.71 3.82 1.35
N GLU A 156 18.86 3.46 1.91
CA GLU A 156 19.03 3.26 3.35
C GLU A 156 18.74 4.53 4.14
N GLY A 157 19.33 5.66 3.73
CA GLY A 157 19.14 6.94 4.39
C GLY A 157 17.69 7.43 4.38
N LEU A 158 16.98 7.29 3.25
CA LEU A 158 15.56 7.62 3.14
C LEU A 158 14.70 6.65 3.94
N SER A 159 14.94 5.34 3.85
CA SER A 159 14.19 4.33 4.60
C SER A 159 14.30 4.53 6.10
N ALA A 160 15.47 4.92 6.61
CA ALA A 160 15.66 5.26 8.02
C ALA A 160 14.75 6.43 8.43
N GLN A 161 14.70 7.50 7.65
CA GLN A 161 13.85 8.66 7.92
C GLN A 161 12.35 8.31 7.88
N PHE A 162 11.91 7.50 6.91
CA PHE A 162 10.53 7.00 6.86
C PHE A 162 10.19 6.12 8.07
N SER A 163 11.14 5.30 8.54
CA SER A 163 10.95 4.40 9.69
C SER A 163 10.73 5.17 10.99
N VAL A 164 11.48 6.24 11.22
CA VAL A 164 11.34 7.10 12.42
C VAL A 164 10.32 8.23 12.23
N HIS A 165 9.66 8.27 11.08
CA HIS A 165 8.61 9.25 10.75
C HIS A 165 9.07 10.71 10.76
N SER A 166 10.35 10.99 10.47
CA SER A 166 10.92 12.34 10.39
C SER A 166 10.66 13.07 9.06
N VAL A 167 10.06 12.40 8.09
CA VAL A 167 9.72 12.96 6.77
C VAL A 167 8.46 13.82 6.87
N ASP A 168 8.52 15.04 6.39
CA ASP A 168 7.35 15.92 6.28
C ASP A 168 6.45 15.47 5.12
N ARG A 169 5.20 15.15 5.44
CA ARG A 169 4.20 14.71 4.46
C ARG A 169 2.87 15.39 4.71
N PHE A 170 2.51 16.28 3.79
CA PHE A 170 1.20 16.91 3.84
C PHE A 170 0.37 16.51 2.61
N TYR A 171 -0.90 16.32 2.88
CA TYR A 171 -1.89 15.92 1.88
C TYR A 171 -3.02 16.93 1.86
N TYR A 172 -3.62 17.12 0.70
CA TYR A 172 -4.95 17.73 0.60
C TYR A 172 -5.97 16.65 0.30
N ALA A 173 -7.14 16.75 0.95
CA ALA A 173 -8.27 15.86 0.71
C ALA A 173 -9.58 16.63 0.74
N VAL A 174 -10.51 16.29 -0.15
CA VAL A 174 -11.90 16.67 0.01
C VAL A 174 -12.64 15.49 0.64
N VAL A 175 -13.33 15.75 1.75
CA VAL A 175 -14.07 14.73 2.51
C VAL A 175 -15.57 15.03 2.52
N HIS A 176 -16.40 14.02 2.67
CA HIS A 176 -17.85 14.16 2.81
C HIS A 176 -18.24 14.82 4.14
N GLY A 177 -19.25 15.67 4.08
CA GLY A 177 -19.84 16.35 5.25
C GLY A 177 -19.07 17.59 5.70
N LYS A 178 -19.61 18.27 6.70
CA LYS A 178 -19.00 19.44 7.35
C LYS A 178 -18.32 19.02 8.64
N ILE A 179 -16.99 19.10 8.69
CA ILE A 179 -16.23 18.94 9.93
C ILE A 179 -16.40 20.21 10.75
N LYS A 180 -16.79 20.06 12.03
CA LYS A 180 -17.07 21.21 12.91
C LYS A 180 -15.81 21.91 13.38
N ASP A 181 -14.85 21.12 13.86
CA ASP A 181 -13.60 21.64 14.45
C ASP A 181 -12.62 22.02 13.36
N ASP A 182 -11.96 23.17 13.49
CA ASP A 182 -11.00 23.67 12.51
C ASP A 182 -9.74 22.83 12.41
N THR A 183 -9.37 22.15 13.49
CA THR A 183 -8.23 21.24 13.56
C THR A 183 -8.59 20.02 14.38
N GLY A 184 -7.89 18.91 14.13
CA GLY A 184 -8.04 17.72 14.97
C GLY A 184 -6.93 16.71 14.73
N ARG A 185 -6.84 15.74 15.65
CA ARG A 185 -5.92 14.62 15.60
C ARG A 185 -6.71 13.32 15.76
N ILE A 186 -6.56 12.43 14.79
CA ILE A 186 -7.18 11.10 14.80
C ILE A 186 -6.08 10.12 15.20
N GLU A 187 -6.22 9.53 16.39
CA GLU A 187 -5.34 8.48 16.88
C GLU A 187 -6.14 7.18 17.00
N ALA A 188 -5.96 6.29 16.03
CA ALA A 188 -6.70 5.05 15.98
C ALA A 188 -5.88 3.97 15.25
N PRO A 189 -5.60 2.81 15.88
CA PRO A 189 -4.75 1.79 15.31
C PRO A 189 -5.39 1.15 14.08
N ILE A 190 -4.58 0.92 13.04
CA ILE A 190 -5.05 0.37 11.75
C ILE A 190 -4.54 -1.04 11.57
N GLY A 191 -5.44 -1.95 11.25
CA GLY A 191 -5.19 -3.34 10.88
C GLY A 191 -5.96 -3.74 9.64
N ARG A 192 -5.74 -4.98 9.18
CA ARG A 192 -6.48 -5.51 8.04
C ARG A 192 -7.92 -5.83 8.42
N HIS A 193 -8.86 -5.51 7.54
CA HIS A 193 -10.27 -5.83 7.78
C HIS A 193 -10.48 -7.34 7.85
N PRO A 194 -11.22 -7.88 8.85
CA PRO A 194 -11.31 -9.33 9.08
C PRO A 194 -11.97 -10.09 7.93
N ASN A 195 -12.94 -9.49 7.26
CA ASN A 195 -13.76 -10.16 6.23
C ASN A 195 -13.48 -9.66 4.80
N ASP A 196 -12.70 -8.61 4.61
CA ASP A 196 -12.39 -8.05 3.31
C ASP A 196 -10.89 -7.78 3.18
N ARG A 197 -10.19 -8.65 2.47
CA ARG A 197 -8.73 -8.56 2.30
C ARG A 197 -8.26 -7.30 1.56
N LYS A 198 -9.14 -6.62 0.84
CA LYS A 198 -8.82 -5.36 0.12
C LYS A 198 -8.93 -4.14 1.02
N LYS A 199 -9.53 -4.27 2.22
CA LYS A 199 -9.76 -3.18 3.15
C LYS A 199 -8.82 -3.22 4.35
N MET A 200 -8.54 -2.03 4.86
CA MET A 200 -8.01 -1.80 6.20
C MET A 200 -9.14 -1.27 7.08
N CYS A 201 -9.00 -1.35 8.39
CA CYS A 201 -9.98 -0.79 9.33
C CYS A 201 -9.29 -0.35 10.63
N VAL A 202 -9.96 0.50 11.40
CA VAL A 202 -9.59 0.74 12.78
C VAL A 202 -9.94 -0.51 13.60
N THR A 203 -8.95 -1.09 14.27
CA THR A 203 -9.08 -2.32 15.06
C THR A 203 -7.93 -2.44 16.06
N GLN A 204 -8.17 -3.12 17.19
CA GLN A 204 -7.13 -3.45 18.16
C GLN A 204 -6.40 -4.77 17.82
N LYS A 205 -7.00 -5.62 16.95
CA LYS A 205 -6.44 -6.93 16.61
C LYS A 205 -5.49 -6.82 15.42
N ASN A 206 -4.25 -7.31 15.57
CA ASN A 206 -3.24 -7.32 14.51
C ASN A 206 -3.10 -5.96 13.81
N SER A 207 -3.11 -4.89 14.60
CA SER A 207 -3.05 -3.51 14.14
C SER A 207 -1.72 -2.85 14.52
N ARG A 208 -1.48 -1.71 13.91
CA ARG A 208 -0.34 -0.85 14.22
C ARG A 208 -0.83 0.54 14.59
N PHE A 209 -0.15 1.18 15.52
CA PHE A 209 -0.40 2.58 15.87
C PHE A 209 -0.45 3.44 14.59
N ALA A 210 -1.45 4.33 14.54
CA ALA A 210 -1.62 5.28 13.46
C ALA A 210 -2.18 6.60 13.98
N ALA A 211 -1.60 7.72 13.53
CA ALA A 211 -2.05 9.06 13.90
C ALA A 211 -2.00 10.00 12.68
N THR A 212 -3.09 10.77 12.51
CA THR A 212 -3.29 11.72 11.42
C THR A 212 -3.81 13.03 12.00
N ASN A 213 -3.10 14.13 11.73
CA ASN A 213 -3.58 15.46 12.04
C ASN A 213 -4.31 16.05 10.83
N TYR A 214 -5.35 16.82 11.06
CA TYR A 214 -6.03 17.57 10.01
C TYR A 214 -6.26 19.03 10.40
N GLN A 215 -6.32 19.86 9.38
CA GLN A 215 -6.71 21.26 9.43
C GLN A 215 -7.75 21.50 8.36
N VAL A 216 -8.87 22.13 8.72
CA VAL A 216 -9.89 22.57 7.76
C VAL A 216 -9.39 23.79 7.00
N ILE A 217 -9.41 23.71 5.68
CA ILE A 217 -9.06 24.83 4.79
C ILE A 217 -10.30 25.55 4.32
N GLU A 218 -11.34 24.78 3.90
CA GLU A 218 -12.57 25.35 3.36
C GLU A 218 -13.76 24.40 3.61
N ARG A 219 -14.92 24.95 3.96
CA ARG A 219 -16.16 24.18 4.16
C ARG A 219 -17.16 24.50 3.05
N PHE A 220 -17.71 23.45 2.45
CA PHE A 220 -18.78 23.53 1.46
C PHE A 220 -20.09 22.98 2.04
N ASN A 221 -21.18 23.00 1.27
CA ASN A 221 -22.48 22.49 1.74
C ASN A 221 -22.42 21.04 2.25
N ASN A 222 -21.82 20.13 1.48
CA ASN A 222 -21.76 18.69 1.78
C ASN A 222 -20.34 18.14 1.82
N PHE A 223 -19.32 18.99 1.81
CA PHE A 223 -17.92 18.58 1.78
C PHE A 223 -17.05 19.53 2.60
N THR A 224 -15.85 19.09 2.92
CA THR A 224 -14.81 19.89 3.58
C THR A 224 -13.46 19.62 2.89
N LEU A 225 -12.73 20.69 2.56
CA LEU A 225 -11.33 20.61 2.13
C LEU A 225 -10.42 20.62 3.36
N LEU A 226 -9.52 19.65 3.44
CA LEU A 226 -8.58 19.47 4.53
C LEU A 226 -7.15 19.51 4.04
N LYS A 227 -6.26 20.05 4.88
CA LYS A 227 -4.82 19.77 4.89
C LYS A 227 -4.54 18.75 5.98
N LEU A 228 -3.86 17.66 5.65
CA LEU A 228 -3.58 16.57 6.58
C LEU A 228 -2.07 16.37 6.73
N LYS A 229 -1.59 16.16 7.98
CA LYS A 229 -0.21 15.78 8.28
C LYS A 229 -0.19 14.38 8.87
N LEU A 230 0.63 13.50 8.29
CA LEU A 230 0.79 12.13 8.76
C LEU A 230 1.91 12.03 9.80
N GLU A 231 1.60 11.51 11.01
CA GLU A 231 2.61 11.08 11.98
C GLU A 231 3.11 9.66 11.70
N THR A 232 2.31 8.85 11.02
CA THR A 232 2.61 7.47 10.60
C THR A 232 2.22 7.27 9.14
N GLY A 233 2.60 6.15 8.51
CA GLY A 233 2.31 5.86 7.11
C GLY A 233 1.70 4.47 6.90
N ARG A 234 0.53 4.18 7.52
CA ARG A 234 -0.13 2.88 7.33
C ARG A 234 -0.90 2.84 6.02
N THR A 235 -1.08 1.64 5.48
CA THR A 235 -1.86 1.43 4.25
C THR A 235 -3.25 2.05 4.39
N HIS A 236 -3.67 2.86 3.42
CA HIS A 236 -4.94 3.58 3.37
C HIS A 236 -5.21 4.51 4.57
N GLN A 237 -4.19 4.94 5.32
CA GLN A 237 -4.35 5.57 6.63
C GLN A 237 -5.32 6.76 6.62
N ILE A 238 -5.11 7.76 5.78
CA ILE A 238 -6.01 8.93 5.68
C ILE A 238 -7.45 8.48 5.37
N ARG A 239 -7.60 7.58 4.41
CA ARG A 239 -8.90 7.09 3.95
C ARG A 239 -9.66 6.37 5.06
N VAL A 240 -8.97 5.50 5.81
CA VAL A 240 -9.53 4.78 6.97
C VAL A 240 -9.87 5.73 8.11
N HIS A 241 -8.96 6.64 8.48
CA HIS A 241 -9.17 7.59 9.57
C HIS A 241 -10.34 8.54 9.28
N MET A 242 -10.41 9.08 8.06
CA MET A 242 -11.50 9.97 7.69
C MET A 242 -12.85 9.24 7.64
N ALA A 243 -12.88 8.00 7.15
CA ALA A 243 -14.09 7.17 7.20
C ALA A 243 -14.49 6.81 8.65
N TYR A 244 -13.50 6.54 9.52
CA TYR A 244 -13.73 6.23 10.93
C TYR A 244 -14.43 7.35 11.70
N ILE A 245 -14.06 8.62 11.42
CA ILE A 245 -14.73 9.78 12.04
C ILE A 245 -15.99 10.22 11.28
N GLY A 246 -16.50 9.44 10.32
CA GLY A 246 -17.74 9.71 9.60
C GLY A 246 -17.60 10.68 8.41
N HIS A 247 -16.38 11.02 8.01
CA HIS A 247 -16.09 11.95 6.91
C HIS A 247 -15.21 11.29 5.84
N PRO A 248 -15.67 10.23 5.14
CA PRO A 248 -14.85 9.53 4.15
C PRO A 248 -14.39 10.46 3.03
N VAL A 249 -13.26 10.16 2.41
CA VAL A 249 -12.72 10.94 1.29
C VAL A 249 -13.66 10.88 0.09
N ALA A 250 -13.92 12.02 -0.53
CA ALA A 250 -14.80 12.11 -1.70
C ALA A 250 -14.23 11.27 -2.86
N GLY A 251 -15.08 10.51 -3.55
CA GLY A 251 -14.68 9.63 -4.66
C GLY A 251 -14.02 8.32 -4.22
N ASP A 252 -13.84 8.07 -2.92
CA ASP A 252 -13.29 6.81 -2.44
C ASP A 252 -14.28 5.65 -2.61
N ARG A 253 -13.95 4.72 -3.52
CA ARG A 253 -14.80 3.56 -3.85
C ARG A 253 -14.76 2.44 -2.80
N VAL A 254 -13.83 2.50 -1.86
CA VAL A 254 -13.62 1.46 -0.85
C VAL A 254 -14.23 1.84 0.49
N TYR A 255 -14.06 3.10 0.91
CA TYR A 255 -14.47 3.61 2.22
C TYR A 255 -15.57 4.66 2.16
N GLY A 256 -15.86 5.18 0.97
CA GLY A 256 -16.90 6.17 0.73
C GLY A 256 -18.31 5.58 0.70
N PRO A 257 -19.33 6.43 0.57
CA PRO A 257 -20.72 6.01 0.43
C PRO A 257 -20.93 5.27 -0.91
N ALA A 258 -21.95 4.40 -0.96
CA ALA A 258 -22.29 3.64 -2.17
C ALA A 258 -22.56 4.54 -3.38
N LYS A 259 -23.18 5.72 -3.15
CA LYS A 259 -23.34 6.75 -4.17
C LYS A 259 -22.07 7.60 -4.23
N PHE A 260 -21.18 7.25 -5.13
CA PHE A 260 -19.91 7.97 -5.32
C PHE A 260 -20.09 9.27 -6.13
N VAL A 261 -19.10 10.15 -6.02
CA VAL A 261 -19.05 11.42 -6.78
C VAL A 261 -18.65 11.10 -8.22
N LYS A 262 -19.57 11.30 -9.17
CA LYS A 262 -19.40 10.91 -10.59
C LYS A 262 -18.22 11.59 -11.28
N GLU A 263 -17.84 12.78 -10.84
CA GLU A 263 -16.77 13.58 -11.38
C GLU A 263 -15.37 13.10 -10.97
N LEU A 264 -15.30 12.20 -9.99
CA LEU A 264 -14.04 11.69 -9.47
C LEU A 264 -13.82 10.23 -9.90
N SER A 265 -12.69 9.96 -10.53
CA SER A 265 -12.27 8.61 -10.93
C SER A 265 -11.80 7.75 -9.76
N GLY A 266 -11.46 8.38 -8.62
CA GLY A 266 -10.98 7.77 -7.38
C GLY A 266 -11.01 8.79 -6.25
N GLN A 267 -10.37 8.49 -5.12
CA GLN A 267 -10.34 9.38 -3.96
C GLN A 267 -9.72 10.74 -4.29
N CYS A 268 -10.40 11.81 -3.90
CA CYS A 268 -9.91 13.19 -3.97
C CYS A 268 -8.90 13.43 -2.86
N LEU A 269 -7.68 12.90 -3.09
CA LEU A 269 -6.57 12.88 -2.14
C LEU A 269 -5.26 13.08 -2.91
N HIS A 270 -4.46 14.04 -2.46
CA HIS A 270 -3.22 14.45 -3.11
C HIS A 270 -2.09 14.63 -2.11
N ALA A 271 -0.95 13.97 -2.33
CA ALA A 271 0.29 14.12 -1.55
C ALA A 271 1.03 15.37 -2.04
N ALA A 272 0.72 16.52 -1.45
CA ALA A 272 1.13 17.82 -1.97
C ALA A 272 2.51 18.25 -1.51
N VAL A 273 2.96 17.83 -0.32
CA VAL A 273 4.24 18.27 0.25
C VAL A 273 5.04 17.06 0.71
N LEU A 274 6.31 17.04 0.33
CA LEU A 274 7.28 16.03 0.75
C LEU A 274 8.59 16.71 1.14
N GLY A 275 8.99 16.59 2.42
CA GLY A 275 10.24 17.15 2.93
C GLY A 275 11.04 16.12 3.72
N PHE A 276 12.35 16.10 3.54
CA PHE A 276 13.26 15.17 4.19
C PHE A 276 14.70 15.70 4.18
N ILE A 277 15.58 15.06 4.95
CA ILE A 277 17.02 15.34 4.90
C ILE A 277 17.62 14.57 3.72
N HIS A 278 18.27 15.27 2.81
CA HIS A 278 18.92 14.64 1.65
C HIS A 278 20.05 13.69 2.12
N PRO A 279 20.01 12.40 1.76
CA PRO A 279 20.89 11.40 2.35
C PRO A 279 22.38 11.58 2.02
N ALA A 280 22.73 12.26 0.94
CA ALA A 280 24.10 12.46 0.51
C ALA A 280 24.75 13.72 1.10
N ASN A 281 24.02 14.84 1.21
CA ASN A 281 24.58 16.13 1.64
C ASN A 281 24.09 16.60 3.02
N GLY A 282 23.05 15.96 3.58
CA GLY A 282 22.50 16.32 4.89
C GLY A 282 21.61 17.58 4.90
N GLU A 283 21.29 18.15 3.75
CA GLU A 283 20.43 19.32 3.65
C GLU A 283 18.95 18.95 3.79
N HIS A 284 18.17 19.75 4.50
CA HIS A 284 16.72 19.61 4.49
C HIS A 284 16.16 20.18 3.18
N ILE A 285 15.49 19.34 2.41
CA ILE A 285 14.84 19.72 1.16
C ILE A 285 13.33 19.51 1.27
N LEU A 286 12.57 20.43 0.68
CA LEU A 286 11.11 20.42 0.67
C LEU A 286 10.60 20.63 -0.74
N PHE A 287 9.70 19.76 -1.17
CA PHE A 287 9.02 19.85 -2.46
C PHE A 287 7.53 20.06 -2.24
N GLU A 288 6.95 20.92 -3.05
CA GLU A 288 5.51 21.15 -3.10
C GLU A 288 5.01 20.95 -4.53
N SER A 289 3.84 20.37 -4.67
CA SER A 289 3.15 20.24 -5.95
C SER A 289 1.81 20.95 -5.90
N GLU A 290 1.43 21.53 -7.02
CA GLU A 290 0.09 22.08 -7.20
C GLU A 290 -0.97 20.98 -7.18
N LEU A 291 -2.21 21.36 -6.86
CA LEU A 291 -3.32 20.42 -6.93
C LEU A 291 -3.58 20.03 -8.39
N PRO A 292 -3.76 18.74 -8.69
CA PRO A 292 -3.99 18.29 -10.06
C PRO A 292 -5.37 18.75 -10.58
N ASP A 293 -5.48 18.85 -11.90
CA ASP A 293 -6.68 19.34 -12.59
C ASP A 293 -8.01 18.73 -12.11
N TYR A 294 -8.04 17.43 -11.83
CA TYR A 294 -9.27 16.78 -11.37
C TYR A 294 -9.69 17.31 -9.99
N PHE A 295 -8.72 17.64 -9.14
CA PHE A 295 -8.94 18.16 -7.80
C PHE A 295 -9.43 19.61 -7.88
N GLU A 296 -8.75 20.47 -8.64
CA GLU A 296 -9.12 21.87 -8.85
C GLU A 296 -10.51 22.02 -9.52
N ARG A 297 -10.80 21.19 -10.55
CA ARG A 297 -12.14 21.17 -11.15
C ARG A 297 -13.22 20.82 -10.12
N PHE A 298 -12.96 19.87 -9.25
CA PHE A 298 -13.91 19.49 -8.21
C PHE A 298 -14.11 20.61 -7.19
N LEU A 299 -13.03 21.26 -6.70
CA LEU A 299 -13.10 22.43 -5.81
C LEU A 299 -13.90 23.58 -6.45
N THR A 300 -13.60 23.89 -7.70
CA THR A 300 -14.31 24.94 -8.45
C THR A 300 -15.82 24.66 -8.52
N LYS A 301 -16.20 23.40 -8.74
CA LYS A 301 -17.63 23.01 -8.73
C LYS A 301 -18.26 23.20 -7.34
N LEU A 302 -17.56 22.80 -6.27
CA LEU A 302 -18.04 22.94 -4.90
C LEU A 302 -18.25 24.41 -4.51
N ARG A 303 -17.33 25.30 -4.93
CA ARG A 303 -17.42 26.75 -4.71
C ARG A 303 -18.59 27.40 -5.45
N LYS A 304 -18.96 26.88 -6.64
CA LYS A 304 -20.10 27.39 -7.42
C LYS A 304 -21.46 26.87 -6.96
N GLY A 305 -21.49 25.73 -6.28
CA GLY A 305 -22.74 25.10 -5.82
C GLY A 305 -22.99 25.23 -4.32
N GLY A 306 -22.18 26.06 -3.63
CA GLY A 306 -22.30 26.38 -2.21
C GLY A 306 -23.28 27.53 -1.92
#